data_07b406d7e547a401c7f6f3cc0f63c632
#
_entry.id   07b406d7e547a401c7f6f3cc0f63c632
#
_cell.length_a   1.000
_cell.length_b   1.000
_cell.length_c   1.000
_cell.angle_alpha   90.00
_cell.angle_beta   90.00
_cell.angle_gamma   90.00
#
_symmetry.space_group_name_H-M   'P 1'
#
loop_
_entity.id
_entity.type
_entity.pdbx_description
1 polymer ?
#
loop_
_entity_poly.entity_id
_entity_poly.type
_entity_poly.pdbx_seq_one_letter_code
_entity_poly.pdbx_strand_id
1 'polypeptide(L)'
;MSQNNTLKGVLLVGLGATSYGMLATFVKLAYSENYTTAEVTASQFVFGILGMFFIGLYYKFKNKEATENPSKSDIAKLMLAGTSLGMTSVFYYLAVRYINVSIAIVLLMQTVWMGVILEYFLDKVVPSMQKIISVAVVLTGTILATNLLHSDLNIDWRGIVWGMLAASSFTTTMFTANRIAPHIVPHKRSLYMLFGGAVIVAVFGFITQFGPNNFQWAKELFSGINENNVIQYFNFGIFTKWGIVIAVFGTIIPPLLMNAGFPHTGLGLGSIISSVELPVSVMMAFFILGETVIFSQWVGIVLILIAIVIMNIQFKKK
;
A
#
# COMPACT_ATOMS: atom_id res chain seq x y z
N MET A 1 17.33 -20.25 -2.47
CA MET A 1 16.16 -20.34 -1.55
C MET A 1 15.48 -21.68 -1.77
N SER A 2 15.03 -22.36 -0.71
CA SER A 2 14.26 -23.61 -0.88
C SER A 2 12.87 -23.28 -1.44
N GLN A 3 12.32 -24.15 -2.27
CA GLN A 3 11.02 -23.98 -2.91
C GLN A 3 9.88 -23.76 -1.89
N ASN A 4 9.94 -24.43 -0.74
CA ASN A 4 8.98 -24.24 0.35
C ASN A 4 9.00 -22.83 0.96
N ASN A 5 10.16 -22.21 1.05
CA ASN A 5 10.27 -20.85 1.58
C ASN A 5 9.70 -19.82 0.60
N THR A 6 9.90 -19.99 -0.71
CA THR A 6 9.34 -19.12 -1.73
C THR A 6 7.81 -19.20 -1.74
N LEU A 7 7.23 -20.41 -1.67
CA LEU A 7 5.77 -20.59 -1.62
C LEU A 7 5.15 -19.92 -0.38
N LYS A 8 5.81 -20.07 0.78
CA LYS A 8 5.41 -19.35 2.01
C LYS A 8 5.41 -17.84 1.80
N GLY A 9 6.45 -17.30 1.16
CA GLY A 9 6.53 -15.88 0.84
C GLY A 9 5.41 -15.42 -0.08
N VAL A 10 5.12 -16.19 -1.14
CA VAL A 10 4.02 -15.94 -2.09
C VAL A 10 2.68 -15.85 -1.37
N LEU A 11 2.39 -16.81 -0.49
CA LEU A 11 1.14 -16.81 0.29
C LEU A 11 1.04 -15.60 1.22
N LEU A 12 2.12 -15.27 1.94
CA LEU A 12 2.13 -14.14 2.86
C LEU A 12 1.98 -12.80 2.13
N VAL A 13 2.73 -12.56 1.06
CA VAL A 13 2.62 -11.34 0.27
C VAL A 13 1.24 -11.25 -0.39
N GLY A 14 0.73 -12.35 -0.95
CA GLY A 14 -0.60 -12.41 -1.57
C GLY A 14 -1.72 -12.08 -0.59
N LEU A 15 -1.71 -12.66 0.60
CA LEU A 15 -2.69 -12.34 1.66
C LEU A 15 -2.57 -10.90 2.14
N GLY A 16 -1.35 -10.36 2.26
CA GLY A 16 -1.13 -8.95 2.58
C GLY A 16 -1.71 -8.03 1.52
N ALA A 17 -1.46 -8.31 0.24
CA ALA A 17 -2.00 -7.55 -0.88
C ALA A 17 -3.53 -7.68 -1.01
N THR A 18 -4.09 -8.87 -0.76
CA THR A 18 -5.55 -9.07 -0.65
C THR A 18 -6.16 -8.14 0.39
N SER A 19 -5.52 -8.03 1.56
CA SER A 19 -5.97 -7.12 2.61
C SER A 19 -5.95 -5.66 2.15
N TYR A 20 -4.92 -5.20 1.42
CA TYR A 20 -4.90 -3.86 0.83
C TYR A 20 -6.02 -3.66 -0.20
N GLY A 21 -6.33 -4.67 -1.02
CA GLY A 21 -7.44 -4.60 -1.95
C GLY A 21 -8.79 -4.37 -1.27
N MET A 22 -8.99 -4.95 -0.08
CA MET A 22 -10.19 -4.72 0.73
C MET A 22 -10.24 -3.31 1.33
N LEU A 23 -9.09 -2.73 1.68
CA LEU A 23 -8.96 -1.41 2.28
C LEU A 23 -9.63 -0.32 1.44
N ALA A 24 -9.44 -0.34 0.12
CA ALA A 24 -9.95 0.68 -0.80
C ALA A 24 -11.48 0.88 -0.65
N THR A 25 -12.22 -0.19 -0.46
CA THR A 25 -13.68 -0.15 -0.25
C THR A 25 -14.05 0.56 1.04
N PHE A 26 -13.39 0.26 2.15
CA PHE A 26 -13.67 0.89 3.44
C PHE A 26 -13.28 2.37 3.46
N VAL A 27 -12.19 2.74 2.80
CA VAL A 27 -11.80 4.15 2.62
C VAL A 27 -12.85 4.90 1.80
N LYS A 28 -13.37 4.27 0.72
CA LYS A 28 -14.43 4.87 -0.10
C LYS A 28 -15.73 5.09 0.70
N LEU A 29 -16.09 4.13 1.55
CA LEU A 29 -17.23 4.28 2.47
C LEU A 29 -17.01 5.43 3.47
N ALA A 30 -15.82 5.57 4.04
CA ALA A 30 -15.50 6.70 4.91
C ALA A 30 -15.60 8.05 4.18
N TYR A 31 -15.13 8.12 2.93
CA TYR A 31 -15.26 9.34 2.11
C TYR A 31 -16.70 9.68 1.75
N SER A 32 -17.57 8.68 1.52
CA SER A 32 -18.99 8.92 1.28
C SER A 32 -19.72 9.55 2.49
N GLU A 33 -19.12 9.43 3.69
CA GLU A 33 -19.58 10.08 4.92
C GLU A 33 -18.85 11.40 5.22
N ASN A 34 -18.20 12.00 4.22
CA ASN A 34 -17.47 13.27 4.29
C ASN A 34 -16.26 13.29 5.24
N TYR A 35 -15.66 12.13 5.56
CA TYR A 35 -14.37 12.13 6.23
C TYR A 35 -13.25 12.58 5.28
N THR A 36 -12.28 13.31 5.81
CA THR A 36 -11.13 13.79 5.06
C THR A 36 -10.03 12.75 4.95
N THR A 37 -9.13 12.93 3.99
CA THR A 37 -7.91 12.10 3.86
C THR A 37 -7.07 12.12 5.14
N ALA A 38 -6.96 13.29 5.80
CA ALA A 38 -6.20 13.43 7.04
C ALA A 38 -6.81 12.60 8.18
N GLU A 39 -8.15 12.61 8.30
CA GLU A 39 -8.89 11.82 9.30
C GLU A 39 -8.74 10.32 9.07
N VAL A 40 -8.92 9.87 7.82
CA VAL A 40 -8.77 8.47 7.43
C VAL A 40 -7.34 7.98 7.70
N THR A 41 -6.32 8.70 7.24
CA THR A 41 -4.92 8.29 7.44
C THR A 41 -4.50 8.37 8.90
N ALA A 42 -4.90 9.40 9.64
CA ALA A 42 -4.59 9.53 11.05
C ALA A 42 -5.17 8.37 11.86
N SER A 43 -6.46 8.05 11.68
CA SER A 43 -7.10 6.93 12.37
C SER A 43 -6.47 5.58 12.02
N GLN A 44 -6.14 5.39 10.74
CA GLN A 44 -5.46 4.19 10.25
C GLN A 44 -4.11 3.96 10.94
N PHE A 45 -3.27 4.99 11.02
CA PHE A 45 -1.94 4.86 11.62
C PHE A 45 -2.00 4.77 13.15
N VAL A 46 -2.90 5.49 13.82
CA VAL A 46 -3.09 5.38 15.28
C VAL A 46 -3.48 3.96 15.67
N PHE A 47 -4.54 3.40 15.07
CA PHE A 47 -4.94 2.03 15.38
C PHE A 47 -3.98 0.98 14.83
N GLY A 48 -3.27 1.26 13.74
CA GLY A 48 -2.20 0.41 13.24
C GLY A 48 -1.07 0.24 14.26
N ILE A 49 -0.58 1.35 14.83
CA ILE A 49 0.45 1.36 15.88
C ILE A 49 -0.06 0.62 17.13
N LEU A 50 -1.28 0.93 17.59
CA LEU A 50 -1.88 0.27 18.75
C LEU A 50 -2.02 -1.24 18.50
N GLY A 51 -2.52 -1.65 17.32
CA GLY A 51 -2.66 -3.06 16.95
C GLY A 51 -1.32 -3.80 16.95
N MET A 52 -0.28 -3.22 16.33
CA MET A 52 1.06 -3.82 16.33
C MET A 52 1.67 -3.88 17.74
N PHE A 53 1.41 -2.88 18.58
CA PHE A 53 1.84 -2.88 19.97
C PHE A 53 1.19 -4.02 20.76
N PHE A 54 -0.13 -4.21 20.62
CA PHE A 54 -0.84 -5.32 21.29
C PHE A 54 -0.40 -6.70 20.78
N ILE A 55 -0.14 -6.82 19.46
CA ILE A 55 0.44 -8.04 18.90
C ILE A 55 1.81 -8.33 19.53
N GLY A 56 2.66 -7.31 19.66
CA GLY A 56 3.96 -7.43 20.34
C GLY A 56 3.83 -7.87 21.80
N LEU A 57 2.89 -7.27 22.55
CA LEU A 57 2.61 -7.68 23.92
C LEU A 57 2.16 -9.16 24.00
N TYR A 58 1.27 -9.59 23.13
CA TYR A 58 0.80 -10.96 23.07
C TYR A 58 1.95 -11.96 22.87
N TYR A 59 2.87 -11.68 21.92
CA TYR A 59 4.04 -12.53 21.69
C TYR A 59 5.00 -12.55 22.89
N LYS A 60 5.20 -11.41 23.53
CA LYS A 60 6.02 -11.30 24.76
C LYS A 60 5.44 -12.15 25.91
N PHE A 61 4.12 -12.08 26.16
CA PHE A 61 3.47 -12.87 27.20
C PHE A 61 3.52 -14.38 26.93
N LYS A 62 3.54 -14.80 25.68
CA LYS A 62 3.65 -16.22 25.32
C LYS A 62 5.09 -16.76 25.31
N ASN A 63 6.07 -15.97 25.77
CA ASN A 63 7.50 -16.34 25.72
C ASN A 63 7.96 -16.86 24.34
N LYS A 64 7.32 -16.40 23.25
CA LYS A 64 7.65 -16.78 21.86
C LYS A 64 8.70 -15.86 21.23
N GLU A 65 9.20 -14.89 21.97
CA GLU A 65 10.23 -13.98 21.50
C GLU A 65 11.63 -14.57 21.76
N ALA A 66 12.08 -15.45 20.90
CA ALA A 66 13.46 -15.94 20.84
C ALA A 66 14.36 -15.08 19.94
N THR A 67 14.00 -13.81 19.68
CA THR A 67 14.72 -12.95 18.74
C THR A 67 15.42 -11.80 19.44
N GLU A 68 16.57 -11.42 18.91
CA GLU A 68 17.35 -10.27 19.38
C GLU A 68 16.52 -8.98 19.44
N ASN A 69 16.72 -8.18 20.46
CA ASN A 69 16.12 -6.86 20.50
C ASN A 69 16.73 -5.98 19.40
N PRO A 70 15.93 -5.18 18.69
CA PRO A 70 16.44 -4.31 17.64
C PRO A 70 17.44 -3.32 18.21
N SER A 71 18.56 -3.12 17.51
CA SER A 71 19.53 -2.10 17.83
C SER A 71 18.94 -0.69 17.58
N LYS A 72 19.50 0.35 18.17
CA LYS A 72 19.09 1.74 17.89
C LYS A 72 19.22 2.07 16.39
N SER A 73 20.24 1.52 15.72
CA SER A 73 20.44 1.66 14.27
C SER A 73 19.33 1.00 13.47
N ASP A 74 18.88 -0.20 13.88
CA ASP A 74 17.78 -0.89 13.21
C ASP A 74 16.47 -0.13 13.36
N ILE A 75 16.19 0.38 14.56
CA ILE A 75 15.00 1.21 14.81
C ILE A 75 15.01 2.45 13.91
N ALA A 76 16.13 3.19 13.88
CA ALA A 76 16.25 4.38 13.05
C ALA A 76 16.07 4.06 11.55
N LYS A 77 16.68 2.96 11.06
CA LYS A 77 16.51 2.51 9.67
C LYS A 77 15.07 2.13 9.37
N LEU A 78 14.39 1.41 10.26
CA LEU A 78 13.00 1.01 10.10
C LEU A 78 12.05 2.20 10.15
N MET A 79 12.28 3.18 11.03
CA MET A 79 11.49 4.42 11.06
C MET A 79 11.69 5.22 9.77
N LEU A 80 12.94 5.38 9.30
CA LEU A 80 13.23 6.05 8.03
C LEU A 80 12.57 5.29 6.85
N ALA A 81 12.70 3.98 6.82
CA ALA A 81 12.02 3.13 5.84
C ALA A 81 10.50 3.32 5.88
N GLY A 82 9.93 3.44 7.06
CA GLY A 82 8.49 3.62 7.28
C GLY A 82 7.94 4.94 6.74
N THR A 83 8.77 5.96 6.52
CA THR A 83 8.33 7.20 5.86
C THR A 83 7.77 6.93 4.47
N SER A 84 8.31 5.95 3.74
CA SER A 84 7.78 5.55 2.43
C SER A 84 6.35 5.00 2.53
N LEU A 85 6.00 4.30 3.61
CA LEU A 85 4.64 3.82 3.84
C LEU A 85 3.65 4.97 4.03
N GLY A 86 4.02 5.98 4.83
CA GLY A 86 3.23 7.21 5.01
C GLY A 86 3.12 8.01 3.71
N MET A 87 4.22 8.17 2.98
CA MET A 87 4.25 8.86 1.68
C MET A 87 3.36 8.17 0.65
N THR A 88 3.35 6.83 0.61
CA THR A 88 2.45 6.07 -0.28
C THR A 88 1.01 6.46 -0.06
N SER A 89 0.56 6.45 1.20
CA SER A 89 -0.83 6.81 1.54
C SER A 89 -1.15 8.26 1.15
N VAL A 90 -0.29 9.21 1.52
CA VAL A 90 -0.49 10.64 1.22
C VAL A 90 -0.50 10.90 -0.28
N PHE A 91 0.49 10.39 -1.03
CA PHE A 91 0.59 10.63 -2.47
C PHE A 91 -0.54 9.96 -3.25
N TYR A 92 -0.93 8.75 -2.87
CA TYR A 92 -2.07 8.08 -3.50
C TYR A 92 -3.37 8.87 -3.33
N TYR A 93 -3.62 9.36 -2.12
CA TYR A 93 -4.81 10.15 -1.84
C TYR A 93 -4.79 11.53 -2.52
N LEU A 94 -3.62 12.15 -2.64
CA LEU A 94 -3.46 13.36 -3.44
C LEU A 94 -3.71 13.07 -4.93
N ALA A 95 -3.26 11.92 -5.45
CA ALA A 95 -3.58 11.54 -6.84
C ALA A 95 -5.09 11.44 -7.06
N VAL A 96 -5.81 10.74 -6.18
CA VAL A 96 -7.27 10.55 -6.26
C VAL A 96 -8.04 11.87 -6.22
N ARG A 97 -7.46 12.93 -5.64
CA ARG A 97 -8.06 14.26 -5.64
C ARG A 97 -8.12 14.90 -7.03
N TYR A 98 -7.12 14.63 -7.89
CA TYR A 98 -6.98 15.26 -9.21
C TYR A 98 -7.42 14.36 -10.36
N ILE A 99 -7.44 13.05 -10.17
CA ILE A 99 -7.79 12.06 -11.20
C ILE A 99 -8.73 11.00 -10.64
N ASN A 100 -9.43 10.32 -11.52
CA ASN A 100 -10.31 9.22 -11.17
C ASN A 100 -9.54 8.12 -10.43
N VAL A 101 -10.20 7.48 -9.44
CA VAL A 101 -9.63 6.39 -8.64
C VAL A 101 -9.06 5.27 -9.53
N SER A 102 -9.75 4.95 -10.62
CA SER A 102 -9.30 3.94 -11.60
C SER A 102 -7.93 4.28 -12.20
N ILE A 103 -7.70 5.57 -12.55
CA ILE A 103 -6.42 6.02 -13.08
C ILE A 103 -5.35 5.99 -11.97
N ALA A 104 -5.69 6.43 -10.76
CA ALA A 104 -4.77 6.42 -9.63
C ALA A 104 -4.31 5.00 -9.29
N ILE A 105 -5.19 3.99 -9.36
CA ILE A 105 -4.82 2.58 -9.16
C ILE A 105 -3.90 2.09 -10.30
N VAL A 106 -4.18 2.44 -11.56
CA VAL A 106 -3.27 2.10 -12.68
C VAL A 106 -1.88 2.67 -12.46
N LEU A 107 -1.79 3.91 -11.97
CA LEU A 107 -0.51 4.54 -11.65
C LEU A 107 0.16 3.83 -10.46
N LEU A 108 -0.56 3.47 -9.41
CA LEU A 108 -0.02 2.72 -8.28
C LEU A 108 0.54 1.36 -8.72
N MET A 109 -0.14 0.67 -9.65
CA MET A 109 0.31 -0.62 -10.19
C MET A 109 1.60 -0.51 -11.04
N GLN A 110 2.08 0.69 -11.36
CA GLN A 110 3.42 0.87 -11.93
C GLN A 110 4.53 0.34 -11.00
N THR A 111 4.23 0.16 -9.72
CA THR A 111 5.12 -0.51 -8.76
C THR A 111 5.57 -1.90 -9.23
N VAL A 112 4.80 -2.59 -10.08
CA VAL A 112 5.11 -3.94 -10.57
C VAL A 112 6.39 -3.95 -11.40
N TRP A 113 6.50 -3.07 -12.40
CA TRP A 113 7.73 -2.97 -13.20
C TRP A 113 8.85 -2.24 -12.47
N MET A 114 8.50 -1.23 -11.64
CA MET A 114 9.49 -0.53 -10.80
C MET A 114 10.19 -1.51 -9.85
N GLY A 115 9.45 -2.46 -9.25
CA GLY A 115 10.00 -3.48 -8.38
C GLY A 115 10.99 -4.40 -9.11
N VAL A 116 10.68 -4.80 -10.34
CA VAL A 116 11.57 -5.63 -11.18
C VAL A 116 12.83 -4.87 -11.58
N ILE A 117 12.69 -3.60 -11.97
CA ILE A 117 13.83 -2.74 -12.32
C ILE A 117 14.72 -2.49 -11.10
N LEU A 118 14.13 -2.19 -9.94
CA LEU A 118 14.88 -1.94 -8.71
C LEU A 118 15.66 -3.20 -8.27
N GLU A 119 15.07 -4.39 -8.39
CA GLU A 119 15.77 -5.66 -8.15
C GLU A 119 16.97 -5.84 -9.09
N TYR A 120 16.81 -5.51 -10.39
CA TYR A 120 17.91 -5.58 -11.34
C TYR A 120 19.07 -4.65 -10.95
N PHE A 121 18.79 -3.40 -10.59
CA PHE A 121 19.85 -2.45 -10.22
C PHE A 121 20.55 -2.80 -8.90
N LEU A 122 19.81 -3.29 -7.91
CA LEU A 122 20.34 -3.56 -6.57
C LEU A 122 20.98 -4.94 -6.45
N ASP A 123 20.33 -5.96 -7.03
CA ASP A 123 20.77 -7.35 -6.90
C ASP A 123 21.57 -7.85 -8.12
N LYS A 124 21.63 -7.03 -9.17
CA LYS A 124 22.24 -7.39 -10.47
C LYS A 124 21.60 -8.67 -11.07
N VAL A 125 20.37 -8.97 -10.70
CA VAL A 125 19.61 -10.12 -11.21
C VAL A 125 18.89 -9.71 -12.49
N VAL A 126 19.36 -10.22 -13.64
CA VAL A 126 18.70 -9.98 -14.94
C VAL A 126 17.28 -10.59 -14.88
N PRO A 127 16.22 -9.80 -15.18
CA PRO A 127 14.87 -10.32 -15.16
C PRO A 127 14.70 -11.41 -16.22
N SER A 128 14.12 -12.55 -15.83
CA SER A 128 13.80 -13.62 -16.78
C SER A 128 12.72 -13.18 -17.76
N MET A 129 12.68 -13.77 -18.95
CA MET A 129 11.62 -13.53 -19.93
C MET A 129 10.22 -13.74 -19.32
N GLN A 130 10.09 -14.77 -18.47
CA GLN A 130 8.86 -15.05 -17.72
C GLN A 130 8.45 -13.87 -16.83
N LYS A 131 9.40 -13.22 -16.14
CA LYS A 131 9.15 -12.06 -15.30
C LYS A 131 8.71 -10.85 -16.14
N ILE A 132 9.35 -10.62 -17.29
CA ILE A 132 9.00 -9.53 -18.22
C ILE A 132 7.59 -9.72 -18.78
N ILE A 133 7.27 -10.95 -19.24
CA ILE A 133 5.92 -11.27 -19.74
C ILE A 133 4.87 -11.07 -18.63
N SER A 134 5.14 -11.55 -17.42
CA SER A 134 4.22 -11.37 -16.29
C SER A 134 3.95 -9.90 -15.99
N VAL A 135 4.97 -9.04 -16.01
CA VAL A 135 4.80 -7.59 -15.85
C VAL A 135 3.90 -7.01 -16.93
N ALA A 136 4.16 -7.35 -18.21
CA ALA A 136 3.34 -6.86 -19.33
C ALA A 136 1.88 -7.30 -19.20
N VAL A 137 1.63 -8.57 -18.82
CA VAL A 137 0.27 -9.11 -18.63
C VAL A 137 -0.43 -8.43 -17.44
N VAL A 138 0.28 -8.20 -16.31
CA VAL A 138 -0.29 -7.47 -15.17
C VAL A 138 -0.70 -6.05 -15.57
N LEU A 139 0.17 -5.30 -16.26
CA LEU A 139 -0.14 -3.94 -16.66
C LEU A 139 -1.32 -3.87 -17.63
N THR A 140 -1.38 -4.78 -18.61
CA THR A 140 -2.52 -4.90 -19.53
C THR A 140 -3.81 -5.26 -18.77
N GLY A 141 -3.73 -6.25 -17.88
CA GLY A 141 -4.83 -6.63 -17.01
C GLY A 141 -5.33 -5.50 -16.11
N THR A 142 -4.40 -4.66 -15.60
CA THR A 142 -4.74 -3.49 -14.78
C THR A 142 -5.57 -2.46 -15.57
N ILE A 143 -5.19 -2.16 -16.81
CA ILE A 143 -5.93 -1.22 -17.67
C ILE A 143 -7.36 -1.72 -17.91
N LEU A 144 -7.52 -3.03 -18.16
CA LEU A 144 -8.84 -3.63 -18.38
C LEU A 144 -9.65 -3.69 -17.07
N ALA A 145 -9.04 -4.12 -15.96
CA ALA A 145 -9.73 -4.29 -14.67
C ALA A 145 -10.24 -2.97 -14.08
N THR A 146 -9.58 -1.86 -14.38
CA THR A 146 -9.97 -0.52 -13.91
C THR A 146 -10.98 0.18 -14.82
N ASN A 147 -11.44 -0.48 -15.89
CA ASN A 147 -12.34 0.11 -16.90
C ASN A 147 -11.83 1.43 -17.52
N LEU A 148 -10.53 1.59 -17.58
CA LEU A 148 -9.89 2.83 -18.03
C LEU A 148 -10.25 3.20 -19.47
N LEU A 149 -10.51 2.20 -20.32
CA LEU A 149 -10.83 2.39 -21.75
C LEU A 149 -12.23 2.99 -21.99
N HIS A 150 -13.14 2.92 -21.00
CA HIS A 150 -14.54 3.37 -21.11
C HIS A 150 -14.85 4.52 -20.14
N SER A 151 -13.87 5.00 -19.38
CA SER A 151 -14.05 6.12 -18.47
C SER A 151 -13.73 7.43 -19.18
N ASP A 152 -14.50 8.49 -18.89
CA ASP A 152 -14.14 9.85 -19.28
C ASP A 152 -12.81 10.22 -18.62
N LEU A 153 -11.78 10.34 -19.46
CA LEU A 153 -10.41 10.62 -19.00
C LEU A 153 -10.26 12.11 -18.71
N ASN A 154 -10.66 12.53 -17.51
CA ASN A 154 -10.25 13.84 -17.01
C ASN A 154 -8.85 13.71 -16.39
N ILE A 155 -7.83 13.95 -17.24
CA ILE A 155 -6.43 13.74 -16.86
C ILE A 155 -5.82 15.06 -16.43
N ASP A 156 -5.67 15.25 -15.12
CA ASP A 156 -4.84 16.32 -14.56
C ASP A 156 -3.41 15.80 -14.34
N TRP A 157 -2.41 16.49 -14.90
CA TRP A 157 -1.01 16.12 -14.77
C TRP A 157 -0.53 16.04 -13.30
N ARG A 158 -1.13 16.85 -12.41
CA ARG A 158 -0.83 16.82 -10.96
C ARG A 158 -1.16 15.44 -10.37
N GLY A 159 -2.32 14.89 -10.74
CA GLY A 159 -2.73 13.56 -10.33
C GLY A 159 -1.80 12.46 -10.85
N ILE A 160 -1.28 12.60 -12.08
CA ILE A 160 -0.28 11.67 -12.64
C ILE A 160 1.01 11.71 -11.82
N VAL A 161 1.52 12.91 -11.52
CA VAL A 161 2.75 13.07 -10.71
C VAL A 161 2.58 12.44 -9.33
N TRP A 162 1.49 12.75 -8.64
CA TRP A 162 1.21 12.16 -7.32
C TRP A 162 1.05 10.64 -7.38
N GLY A 163 0.37 10.11 -8.40
CA GLY A 163 0.21 8.67 -8.60
C GLY A 163 1.54 7.94 -8.84
N MET A 164 2.43 8.52 -9.64
CA MET A 164 3.77 7.97 -9.88
C MET A 164 4.66 8.06 -8.63
N LEU A 165 4.55 9.13 -7.84
CA LEU A 165 5.23 9.25 -6.55
C LEU A 165 4.69 8.21 -5.55
N ALA A 166 3.39 7.94 -5.56
CA ALA A 166 2.79 6.89 -4.75
C ALA A 166 3.35 5.50 -5.13
N ALA A 167 3.43 5.18 -6.43
CA ALA A 167 4.02 3.93 -6.92
C ALA A 167 5.50 3.79 -6.52
N SER A 168 6.27 4.86 -6.66
CA SER A 168 7.69 4.89 -6.26
C SER A 168 7.86 4.69 -4.76
N SER A 169 7.03 5.35 -3.95
CA SER A 169 7.03 5.18 -2.48
C SER A 169 6.61 3.77 -2.08
N PHE A 170 5.60 3.19 -2.74
CA PHE A 170 5.18 1.83 -2.46
C PHE A 170 6.24 0.80 -2.86
N THR A 171 6.91 0.99 -4.00
CA THR A 171 8.07 0.18 -4.39
C THR A 171 9.19 0.26 -3.35
N THR A 172 9.45 1.45 -2.81
CA THR A 172 10.42 1.65 -1.72
C THR A 172 9.97 0.91 -0.45
N THR A 173 8.70 0.94 -0.12
CA THR A 173 8.15 0.19 1.03
C THR A 173 8.35 -1.33 0.84
N MET A 174 8.10 -1.85 -0.37
CA MET A 174 8.36 -3.26 -0.68
C MET A 174 9.85 -3.62 -0.58
N PHE A 175 10.72 -2.73 -1.08
CA PHE A 175 12.17 -2.89 -0.96
C PHE A 175 12.61 -2.93 0.50
N THR A 176 12.13 -2.00 1.32
CA THR A 176 12.48 -1.94 2.74
C THR A 176 11.95 -3.14 3.52
N ALA A 177 10.74 -3.62 3.19
CA ALA A 177 10.19 -4.85 3.74
C ALA A 177 11.01 -6.10 3.37
N ASN A 178 11.67 -6.07 2.21
CA ASN A 178 12.56 -7.16 1.77
C ASN A 178 13.94 -7.12 2.48
N ARG A 179 14.51 -5.93 2.68
CA ARG A 179 15.94 -5.74 2.97
C ARG A 179 16.25 -5.21 4.36
N ILE A 180 15.39 -4.37 4.93
CA ILE A 180 15.74 -3.68 6.17
C ILE A 180 15.44 -4.56 7.37
N ALA A 181 16.49 -4.87 8.14
CA ALA A 181 16.46 -5.63 9.38
C ALA A 181 15.62 -6.94 9.32
N PRO A 182 15.87 -7.84 8.32
CA PRO A 182 15.06 -9.06 8.14
C PRO A 182 15.21 -10.06 9.30
N HIS A 183 16.22 -9.91 10.15
CA HIS A 183 16.45 -10.70 11.37
C HIS A 183 15.47 -10.36 12.49
N ILE A 184 14.84 -9.17 12.43
CA ILE A 184 13.84 -8.75 13.41
C ILE A 184 12.47 -9.33 13.05
N VAL A 185 11.71 -9.74 14.07
CA VAL A 185 10.36 -10.30 13.89
C VAL A 185 9.43 -9.31 13.17
N PRO A 186 8.53 -9.80 12.28
CA PRO A 186 7.70 -8.96 11.41
C PRO A 186 6.89 -7.89 12.16
N HIS A 187 6.27 -8.22 13.30
CA HIS A 187 5.46 -7.26 14.06
C HIS A 187 6.28 -6.09 14.64
N LYS A 188 7.52 -6.32 15.10
CA LYS A 188 8.41 -5.23 15.55
C LYS A 188 8.84 -4.37 14.35
N ARG A 189 9.18 -4.99 13.21
CA ARG A 189 9.51 -4.26 11.98
C ARG A 189 8.36 -3.37 11.56
N SER A 190 7.15 -3.93 11.48
CA SER A 190 5.94 -3.19 11.11
C SER A 190 5.65 -2.05 12.08
N LEU A 191 5.79 -2.27 13.39
CA LEU A 191 5.58 -1.24 14.40
C LEU A 191 6.51 -0.03 14.18
N TYR A 192 7.82 -0.25 14.01
CA TYR A 192 8.77 0.85 13.79
C TYR A 192 8.57 1.54 12.44
N MET A 193 8.21 0.80 11.39
CA MET A 193 7.84 1.39 10.10
C MET A 193 6.57 2.25 10.22
N LEU A 194 5.57 1.81 10.99
CA LEU A 194 4.36 2.61 11.21
C LEU A 194 4.65 3.91 11.97
N PHE A 195 5.58 3.91 12.94
CA PHE A 195 6.01 5.17 13.58
C PHE A 195 6.61 6.15 12.56
N GLY A 196 7.47 5.67 11.66
CA GLY A 196 8.03 6.50 10.59
C GLY A 196 6.96 7.05 9.65
N GLY A 197 6.00 6.20 9.24
CA GLY A 197 4.85 6.61 8.41
C GLY A 197 3.93 7.59 9.13
N ALA A 198 3.71 7.41 10.43
CA ALA A 198 2.88 8.29 11.24
C ALA A 198 3.44 9.73 11.29
N VAL A 199 4.76 9.91 11.25
CA VAL A 199 5.36 11.26 11.15
C VAL A 199 4.92 11.95 9.86
N ILE A 200 4.95 11.25 8.73
CA ILE A 200 4.50 11.80 7.43
C ILE A 200 3.00 12.14 7.47
N VAL A 201 2.20 11.22 8.00
CA VAL A 201 0.74 11.44 8.14
C VAL A 201 0.42 12.60 9.09
N ALA A 202 1.16 12.73 10.19
CA ALA A 202 1.00 13.86 11.12
C ALA A 202 1.36 15.21 10.46
N VAL A 203 2.46 15.26 9.70
CA VAL A 203 2.85 16.45 8.93
C VAL A 203 1.78 16.79 7.90
N PHE A 204 1.27 15.79 7.15
CA PHE A 204 0.21 15.99 6.18
C PHE A 204 -1.08 16.50 6.83
N GLY A 205 -1.53 15.86 7.92
CA GLY A 205 -2.72 16.29 8.66
C GLY A 205 -2.57 17.69 9.28
N PHE A 206 -1.35 18.05 9.72
CA PHE A 206 -1.05 19.41 10.17
C PHE A 206 -1.17 20.42 9.03
N ILE A 207 -0.56 20.15 7.89
CA ILE A 207 -0.56 21.07 6.74
C ILE A 207 -1.98 21.26 6.16
N THR A 208 -2.75 20.18 6.05
CA THR A 208 -4.04 20.21 5.32
C THR A 208 -5.24 20.51 6.19
N GLN A 209 -5.19 20.25 7.50
CA GLN A 209 -6.37 20.38 8.35
C GLN A 209 -6.07 21.06 9.68
N PHE A 210 -5.18 20.52 10.53
CA PHE A 210 -5.01 21.01 11.90
C PHE A 210 -4.38 22.42 11.96
N GLY A 211 -3.30 22.65 11.21
CA GLY A 211 -2.57 23.93 11.20
C GLY A 211 -3.44 25.08 10.74
N PRO A 212 -4.05 25.01 9.53
CA PRO A 212 -4.90 26.07 9.01
C PRO A 212 -6.13 26.37 9.88
N ASN A 213 -6.66 25.39 10.62
CA ASN A 213 -7.79 25.59 11.52
C ASN A 213 -7.43 26.30 12.82
N ASN A 214 -6.19 26.13 13.31
CA ASN A 214 -5.81 26.57 14.66
C ASN A 214 -4.79 27.71 14.67
N PHE A 215 -4.05 27.92 13.57
CA PHE A 215 -2.97 28.91 13.49
C PHE A 215 -3.10 29.79 12.25
N GLN A 216 -3.15 31.12 12.44
CA GLN A 216 -3.29 32.07 11.33
C GLN A 216 -2.11 32.01 10.35
N TRP A 217 -0.88 31.90 10.84
CA TRP A 217 0.31 31.77 10.01
C TRP A 217 0.27 30.51 9.13
N ALA A 218 -0.27 29.40 9.65
CA ALA A 218 -0.41 28.17 8.89
C ALA A 218 -1.52 28.28 7.83
N LYS A 219 -2.61 28.98 8.13
CA LYS A 219 -3.66 29.29 7.18
C LYS A 219 -3.14 30.12 6.01
N GLU A 220 -2.33 31.14 6.28
CA GLU A 220 -1.72 31.98 5.24
C GLU A 220 -0.69 31.21 4.40
N LEU A 221 0.18 30.43 5.07
CA LEU A 221 1.24 29.65 4.41
C LEU A 221 0.69 28.53 3.52
N PHE A 222 -0.37 27.85 3.97
CA PHE A 222 -0.94 26.67 3.30
C PHE A 222 -2.23 26.94 2.53
N SER A 223 -2.63 28.19 2.37
CA SER A 223 -3.86 28.59 1.66
C SER A 223 -3.93 28.07 0.22
N GLY A 224 -2.80 28.01 -0.47
CA GLY A 224 -2.71 27.49 -1.84
C GLY A 224 -2.86 25.97 -1.99
N ILE A 225 -2.78 25.21 -0.88
CA ILE A 225 -2.92 23.75 -0.89
C ILE A 225 -4.39 23.34 -0.80
N ASN A 226 -5.23 24.15 -0.18
CA ASN A 226 -6.66 23.92 -0.02
C ASN A 226 -7.45 24.70 -1.08
N GLU A 227 -7.60 24.13 -2.28
CA GLU A 227 -8.25 24.79 -3.43
C GLU A 227 -9.70 25.28 -3.19
N ASN A 228 -10.40 24.72 -2.21
CA ASN A 228 -11.80 25.07 -1.93
C ASN A 228 -12.00 26.05 -0.76
N ASN A 229 -10.95 26.57 -0.13
CA ASN A 229 -11.00 27.46 1.04
C ASN A 229 -11.91 26.99 2.21
N VAL A 230 -12.48 25.79 2.14
CA VAL A 230 -13.31 25.21 3.18
C VAL A 230 -12.42 24.34 4.05
N ILE A 231 -11.98 24.90 5.16
CA ILE A 231 -11.19 24.18 6.14
C ILE A 231 -12.16 23.41 7.04
N GLN A 232 -12.23 22.12 6.87
CA GLN A 232 -13.07 21.25 7.69
C GLN A 232 -12.37 20.96 9.03
N TYR A 233 -13.07 21.10 10.15
CA TYR A 233 -12.57 20.67 11.45
C TYR A 233 -12.40 19.17 11.52
N PHE A 234 -11.41 18.69 12.28
CA PHE A 234 -11.14 17.27 12.40
C PHE A 234 -12.28 16.53 13.09
N ASN A 235 -12.89 15.60 12.39
CA ASN A 235 -13.99 14.78 12.90
C ASN A 235 -13.46 13.51 13.59
N PHE A 236 -13.41 13.53 14.93
CA PHE A 236 -12.97 12.39 15.73
C PHE A 236 -13.88 11.15 15.63
N GLY A 237 -15.07 11.28 15.05
CA GLY A 237 -15.98 10.16 14.77
C GLY A 237 -15.34 9.06 13.89
N ILE A 238 -14.33 9.41 13.08
CA ILE A 238 -13.58 8.46 12.27
C ILE A 238 -12.97 7.33 13.11
N PHE A 239 -12.46 7.63 14.32
CA PHE A 239 -11.85 6.63 15.19
C PHE A 239 -12.85 5.56 15.67
N THR A 240 -14.07 5.94 15.96
CA THR A 240 -15.09 5.02 16.46
C THR A 240 -15.80 4.25 15.35
N LYS A 241 -15.90 4.82 14.14
CA LYS A 241 -16.70 4.26 13.06
C LYS A 241 -15.88 3.42 12.09
N TRP A 242 -14.83 3.96 11.51
CA TRP A 242 -14.05 3.35 10.44
C TRP A 242 -12.61 3.00 10.83
N GLY A 243 -12.03 3.72 11.80
CA GLY A 243 -10.60 3.68 12.08
C GLY A 243 -10.05 2.28 12.36
N ILE A 244 -10.77 1.46 13.13
CA ILE A 244 -10.34 0.07 13.44
C ILE A 244 -10.32 -0.78 12.16
N VAL A 245 -11.39 -0.73 11.36
CA VAL A 245 -11.52 -1.53 10.12
C VAL A 245 -10.43 -1.12 9.14
N ILE A 246 -10.27 0.18 8.90
CA ILE A 246 -9.24 0.74 8.02
C ILE A 246 -7.84 0.34 8.50
N ALA A 247 -7.58 0.38 9.81
CA ALA A 247 -6.29 -0.02 10.36
C ALA A 247 -6.01 -1.52 10.20
N VAL A 248 -7.00 -2.37 10.44
CA VAL A 248 -6.85 -3.84 10.29
C VAL A 248 -6.45 -4.19 8.86
N PHE A 249 -7.17 -3.66 7.87
CA PHE A 249 -6.93 -3.98 6.46
C PHE A 249 -5.80 -3.17 5.82
N GLY A 250 -5.39 -2.04 6.40
CA GLY A 250 -4.38 -1.17 5.82
C GLY A 250 -3.02 -1.16 6.54
N THR A 251 -2.99 -1.25 7.86
CA THR A 251 -1.75 -1.04 8.63
C THR A 251 -1.41 -2.15 9.61
N ILE A 252 -2.30 -3.11 9.84
CA ILE A 252 -2.01 -4.27 10.71
C ILE A 252 -1.70 -5.50 9.86
N ILE A 253 -2.68 -6.01 9.12
CA ILE A 253 -2.50 -7.25 8.34
C ILE A 253 -1.45 -7.10 7.23
N PRO A 254 -1.52 -6.09 6.32
CA PRO A 254 -0.60 -6.03 5.21
C PRO A 254 0.86 -5.85 5.61
N PRO A 255 1.25 -4.87 6.47
CA PRO A 255 2.65 -4.72 6.85
C PRO A 255 3.19 -5.94 7.60
N LEU A 256 2.36 -6.59 8.44
CA LEU A 256 2.75 -7.80 9.15
C LEU A 256 3.10 -8.93 8.17
N LEU A 257 2.20 -9.21 7.23
CA LEU A 257 2.36 -10.29 6.27
C LEU A 257 3.42 -9.99 5.22
N MET A 258 3.47 -8.75 4.71
CA MET A 258 4.47 -8.34 3.73
C MET A 258 5.88 -8.31 4.31
N ASN A 259 6.08 -7.79 5.53
CA ASN A 259 7.37 -7.85 6.21
C ASN A 259 7.82 -9.29 6.51
N ALA A 260 6.87 -10.22 6.67
CA ALA A 260 7.19 -11.65 6.79
C ALA A 260 7.45 -12.32 5.43
N GLY A 261 6.77 -11.90 4.37
CA GLY A 261 6.76 -12.56 3.06
C GLY A 261 7.85 -12.08 2.11
N PHE A 262 8.09 -10.77 1.99
CA PHE A 262 9.06 -10.20 1.05
C PHE A 262 10.49 -10.78 1.17
N PRO A 263 11.04 -11.05 2.35
CA PRO A 263 12.35 -11.70 2.46
C PRO A 263 12.45 -13.07 1.78
N HIS A 264 11.30 -13.73 1.54
CA HIS A 264 11.21 -15.03 0.91
C HIS A 264 10.90 -14.99 -0.59
N THR A 265 10.33 -13.90 -1.10
CA THR A 265 9.99 -13.75 -2.53
C THR A 265 11.03 -12.95 -3.30
N GLY A 266 11.75 -12.05 -2.63
CA GLY A 266 12.46 -10.98 -3.30
C GLY A 266 11.51 -9.88 -3.81
N LEU A 267 12.09 -8.80 -4.34
CA LEU A 267 11.32 -7.61 -4.70
C LEU A 267 10.50 -7.81 -5.97
N GLY A 268 11.12 -8.36 -7.03
CA GLY A 268 10.45 -8.49 -8.33
C GLY A 268 9.29 -9.48 -8.33
N LEU A 269 9.44 -10.67 -7.72
CA LEU A 269 8.33 -11.60 -7.58
C LEU A 269 7.27 -11.04 -6.64
N GLY A 270 7.68 -10.46 -5.52
CA GLY A 270 6.77 -9.88 -4.54
C GLY A 270 5.91 -8.76 -5.12
N SER A 271 6.46 -7.87 -5.97
CA SER A 271 5.69 -6.80 -6.63
C SER A 271 4.65 -7.35 -7.61
N ILE A 272 4.97 -8.42 -8.36
CA ILE A 272 4.00 -9.09 -9.23
C ILE A 272 2.86 -9.71 -8.41
N ILE A 273 3.17 -10.39 -7.31
CA ILE A 273 2.16 -11.00 -6.44
C ILE A 273 1.27 -9.93 -5.79
N SER A 274 1.84 -8.78 -5.44
CA SER A 274 1.07 -7.68 -4.86
C SER A 274 -0.01 -7.13 -5.79
N SER A 275 0.07 -7.38 -7.11
CA SER A 275 -0.98 -6.98 -8.05
C SER A 275 -2.33 -7.67 -7.82
N VAL A 276 -2.40 -8.72 -6.97
CA VAL A 276 -3.68 -9.32 -6.53
C VAL A 276 -4.58 -8.33 -5.77
N GLU A 277 -4.00 -7.25 -5.26
CA GLU A 277 -4.73 -6.13 -4.65
C GLU A 277 -5.84 -5.61 -5.56
N LEU A 278 -5.58 -5.47 -6.86
CA LEU A 278 -6.53 -4.92 -7.81
C LEU A 278 -7.74 -5.84 -8.07
N PRO A 279 -7.57 -7.14 -8.41
CA PRO A 279 -8.69 -8.07 -8.48
C PRO A 279 -9.58 -8.06 -7.24
N VAL A 280 -8.97 -8.05 -6.06
CA VAL A 280 -9.72 -8.02 -4.80
C VAL A 280 -10.48 -6.71 -4.64
N SER A 281 -9.86 -5.57 -4.95
CA SER A 281 -10.51 -4.25 -4.88
C SER A 281 -11.74 -4.17 -5.79
N VAL A 282 -11.64 -4.67 -7.02
CA VAL A 282 -12.78 -4.70 -7.96
C VAL A 282 -13.89 -5.64 -7.47
N MET A 283 -13.54 -6.83 -6.96
CA MET A 283 -14.53 -7.74 -6.37
C MET A 283 -15.22 -7.13 -5.15
N MET A 284 -14.49 -6.47 -4.27
CA MET A 284 -15.07 -5.77 -3.12
C MET A 284 -16.01 -4.64 -3.53
N ALA A 285 -15.64 -3.87 -4.56
CA ALA A 285 -16.50 -2.82 -5.12
C ALA A 285 -17.81 -3.43 -5.69
N PHE A 286 -17.73 -4.56 -6.39
CA PHE A 286 -18.89 -5.27 -6.89
C PHE A 286 -19.81 -5.79 -5.77
N PHE A 287 -19.25 -6.52 -4.79
CA PHE A 287 -20.06 -7.19 -3.77
C PHE A 287 -20.57 -6.25 -2.66
N ILE A 288 -19.77 -5.24 -2.28
CA ILE A 288 -20.08 -4.38 -1.12
C ILE A 288 -20.66 -3.03 -1.55
N LEU A 289 -20.11 -2.42 -2.62
CA LEU A 289 -20.57 -1.12 -3.07
C LEU A 289 -21.68 -1.23 -4.14
N GLY A 290 -21.98 -2.45 -4.62
CA GLY A 290 -22.99 -2.68 -5.66
C GLY A 290 -22.58 -2.10 -7.02
N GLU A 291 -21.29 -1.89 -7.27
CA GLU A 291 -20.80 -1.36 -8.54
C GLU A 291 -20.96 -2.41 -9.66
N THR A 292 -21.35 -1.96 -10.84
CA THR A 292 -21.43 -2.84 -12.02
C THR A 292 -20.03 -3.10 -12.57
N VAL A 293 -19.66 -4.37 -12.69
CA VAL A 293 -18.39 -4.78 -13.29
C VAL A 293 -18.65 -5.30 -14.69
N ILE A 294 -18.13 -4.60 -15.70
CA ILE A 294 -18.30 -4.99 -17.11
C ILE A 294 -17.36 -6.13 -17.52
N PHE A 295 -17.64 -6.77 -18.64
CA PHE A 295 -16.89 -7.95 -19.11
C PHE A 295 -15.39 -7.72 -19.25
N SER A 296 -14.96 -6.54 -19.75
CA SER A 296 -13.54 -6.20 -19.86
C SER A 296 -12.81 -6.20 -18.51
N GLN A 297 -13.46 -5.78 -17.43
CA GLN A 297 -12.90 -5.78 -16.09
C GLN A 297 -12.66 -7.22 -15.60
N TRP A 298 -13.61 -8.14 -15.84
CA TRP A 298 -13.43 -9.57 -15.54
C TRP A 298 -12.25 -10.18 -16.30
N VAL A 299 -12.10 -9.84 -17.58
CA VAL A 299 -10.93 -10.26 -18.37
C VAL A 299 -9.64 -9.73 -17.75
N GLY A 300 -9.62 -8.47 -17.34
CA GLY A 300 -8.46 -7.87 -16.67
C GLY A 300 -8.07 -8.58 -15.38
N ILE A 301 -9.07 -8.91 -14.54
CA ILE A 301 -8.88 -9.69 -13.30
C ILE A 301 -8.23 -11.05 -13.61
N VAL A 302 -8.78 -11.77 -14.58
CA VAL A 302 -8.27 -13.10 -14.98
C VAL A 302 -6.83 -12.99 -15.50
N LEU A 303 -6.50 -11.97 -16.30
CA LEU A 303 -5.13 -11.75 -16.78
C LEU A 303 -4.14 -11.53 -15.65
N ILE A 304 -4.49 -10.72 -14.65
CA ILE A 304 -3.63 -10.47 -13.47
C ILE A 304 -3.38 -11.79 -12.73
N LEU A 305 -4.43 -12.57 -12.47
CA LEU A 305 -4.30 -13.86 -11.78
C LEU A 305 -3.45 -14.86 -12.59
N ILE A 306 -3.62 -14.91 -13.91
CA ILE A 306 -2.79 -15.72 -14.80
C ILE A 306 -1.33 -15.30 -14.75
N ALA A 307 -1.03 -14.01 -14.75
CA ALA A 307 0.35 -13.51 -14.65
C ALA A 307 1.03 -13.96 -13.35
N ILE A 308 0.31 -13.91 -12.23
CA ILE A 308 0.80 -14.40 -10.93
C ILE A 308 1.06 -15.91 -10.98
N VAL A 309 0.17 -16.69 -11.59
CA VAL A 309 0.34 -18.12 -11.76
C VAL A 309 1.54 -18.43 -12.65
N ILE A 310 1.66 -17.79 -13.81
CA ILE A 310 2.80 -17.94 -14.74
C ILE A 310 4.11 -17.68 -14.00
N MET A 311 4.17 -16.64 -13.19
CA MET A 311 5.39 -16.30 -12.45
C MET A 311 5.80 -17.36 -11.43
N ASN A 312 4.83 -18.09 -10.87
CA ASN A 312 5.08 -19.12 -9.86
C ASN A 312 5.33 -20.52 -10.46
N ILE A 313 4.99 -20.76 -11.72
CA ILE A 313 5.27 -22.04 -12.37
C ILE A 313 6.76 -22.09 -12.74
N GLN A 314 7.49 -23.05 -12.16
CA GLN A 314 8.83 -23.36 -12.63
C GLN A 314 8.73 -24.16 -13.93
N PHE A 315 8.91 -23.48 -15.07
CA PHE A 315 9.17 -24.22 -16.30
C PHE A 315 10.52 -24.94 -16.14
N LYS A 316 10.50 -26.29 -16.07
CA LYS A 316 11.71 -27.08 -16.11
C LYS A 316 12.52 -26.63 -17.33
N LYS A 317 13.69 -26.04 -17.13
CA LYS A 317 14.65 -25.92 -18.22
C LYS A 317 14.97 -27.34 -18.68
N LYS A 318 14.59 -27.69 -19.93
CA LYS A 318 15.11 -28.85 -20.65
C LYS A 318 16.60 -28.65 -20.92
#